data_ced5bb9125551534fb3610d9c1323a67
#
_entry.id   ced5bb9125551534fb3610d9c1323a67
#
_cell.length_a   1.000
_cell.length_b   1.000
_cell.length_c   1.000
_cell.angle_alpha   90.00
_cell.angle_beta   90.00
_cell.angle_gamma   90.00
#
_symmetry.space_group_name_H-M   'P 1'
#
loop_
_entity.id
_entity.type
_entity.pdbx_description
1 polymer ?
#
loop_
_entity_poly.entity_id
_entity_poly.type
_entity_poly.pdbx_seq_one_letter_code
_entity_poly.pdbx_strand_id
1 'polypeptide(L)'
;LEPHIESAMRRVPAFGESGVKKVYNGAIAYSPDGNPIIGPAWDVPNFWLSEGHSFGITAAGGAGWQLAEWIVEGEPTIDMLGVDPRRYGSYATESYLKAKNEEAYENVFVIHYPDEERGAARPLRTAPCYDRLKDLGAVFGQKFGWERANWFAPEGTPQELSLIHISEPTRQPC
;
A
#
# COMPACT_ATOMS: atom_id res chain seq x y z
N LEU A 1 -0.81 1.37 -24.65
CA LEU A 1 0.35 0.61 -25.11
C LEU A 1 1.38 1.54 -25.76
N GLU A 2 0.95 2.47 -26.63
CA GLU A 2 1.81 3.37 -27.39
C GLU A 2 2.82 4.17 -26.53
N PRO A 3 2.45 4.84 -25.42
CA PRO A 3 3.40 5.55 -24.58
C PRO A 3 4.49 4.65 -23.96
N HIS A 4 4.15 3.38 -23.71
CA HIS A 4 5.13 2.41 -23.19
C HIS A 4 6.13 1.98 -24.26
N ILE A 5 5.65 1.79 -25.51
CA ILE A 5 6.51 1.48 -26.65
C ILE A 5 7.46 2.65 -26.93
N GLU A 6 6.98 3.87 -26.96
CA GLU A 6 7.79 5.08 -27.13
C GLU A 6 8.85 5.23 -26.04
N SER A 7 8.47 4.96 -24.79
CA SER A 7 9.40 4.99 -23.66
C SER A 7 10.47 3.90 -23.77
N ALA A 8 10.10 2.71 -24.23
CA ALA A 8 11.03 1.61 -24.47
C ALA A 8 12.02 1.95 -25.60
N MET A 9 11.52 2.50 -26.72
CA MET A 9 12.36 2.91 -27.86
C MET A 9 13.35 4.01 -27.48
N ARG A 10 12.97 4.94 -26.61
CA ARG A 10 13.90 5.97 -26.10
C ARG A 10 15.05 5.38 -25.29
N ARG A 11 14.80 4.27 -24.58
CA ARG A 11 15.83 3.60 -23.76
C ARG A 11 16.67 2.59 -24.56
N VAL A 12 16.02 1.90 -25.49
CA VAL A 12 16.64 0.87 -26.34
C VAL A 12 16.20 1.14 -27.79
N PRO A 13 16.94 1.98 -28.55
CA PRO A 13 16.56 2.39 -29.90
C PRO A 13 16.27 1.23 -30.87
N ALA A 14 16.92 0.08 -30.68
CA ALA A 14 16.69 -1.12 -31.49
C ALA A 14 15.22 -1.61 -31.46
N PHE A 15 14.43 -1.25 -30.46
CA PHE A 15 13.01 -1.58 -30.45
C PHE A 15 12.21 -0.84 -31.53
N GLY A 16 12.71 0.29 -32.04
CA GLY A 16 12.11 1.00 -33.15
C GLY A 16 12.16 0.25 -34.48
N GLU A 17 13.09 -0.69 -34.61
CA GLU A 17 13.25 -1.56 -35.78
C GLU A 17 12.52 -2.91 -35.64
N SER A 18 11.91 -3.14 -34.47
CA SER A 18 11.25 -4.39 -34.09
C SER A 18 9.73 -4.24 -34.09
N GLY A 19 9.03 -5.28 -34.55
CA GLY A 19 7.57 -5.35 -34.43
C GLY A 19 7.13 -5.95 -33.10
N VAL A 20 5.87 -5.67 -32.72
CA VAL A 20 5.21 -6.31 -31.56
C VAL A 20 4.72 -7.68 -31.96
N LYS A 21 5.34 -8.75 -31.45
CA LYS A 21 4.95 -10.13 -31.75
C LYS A 21 3.60 -10.51 -31.15
N LYS A 22 3.37 -10.15 -29.88
CA LYS A 22 2.14 -10.48 -29.16
C LYS A 22 2.00 -9.60 -27.93
N VAL A 23 0.77 -9.23 -27.61
CA VAL A 23 0.39 -8.56 -26.38
C VAL A 23 -0.35 -9.56 -25.50
N TYR A 24 0.09 -9.69 -24.25
CA TYR A 24 -0.61 -10.48 -23.22
C TYR A 24 -1.28 -9.52 -22.26
N ASN A 25 -2.54 -9.78 -21.98
CA ASN A 25 -3.33 -9.04 -21.01
C ASN A 25 -4.11 -10.01 -20.13
N GLY A 26 -4.23 -9.73 -18.84
CA GLY A 26 -4.91 -10.59 -17.90
C GLY A 26 -5.25 -9.85 -16.61
N ALA A 27 -6.22 -10.37 -15.87
CA ALA A 27 -6.56 -9.87 -14.55
C ALA A 27 -5.46 -10.23 -13.53
N ILE A 28 -5.19 -9.31 -12.62
CA ILE A 28 -4.26 -9.49 -11.50
C ILE A 28 -5.08 -9.43 -10.22
N ALA A 29 -4.89 -10.41 -9.32
CA ALA A 29 -5.41 -10.35 -7.97
C ALA A 29 -4.62 -9.30 -7.19
N TYR A 30 -5.31 -8.27 -6.70
CA TYR A 30 -4.69 -7.15 -6.02
C TYR A 30 -5.40 -6.84 -4.71
N SER A 31 -4.64 -6.65 -3.65
CA SER A 31 -5.17 -6.29 -2.33
C SER A 31 -5.26 -4.77 -2.15
N PRO A 32 -6.07 -4.27 -1.20
CA PRO A 32 -6.25 -2.84 -0.97
C PRO A 32 -4.98 -2.06 -0.57
N ASP A 33 -3.98 -2.74 -0.07
CA ASP A 33 -2.67 -2.16 0.29
C ASP A 33 -1.54 -2.58 -0.65
N GLY A 34 -1.84 -3.38 -1.67
CA GLY A 34 -0.85 -3.91 -2.61
C GLY A 34 0.03 -5.03 -2.05
N ASN A 35 -0.10 -5.39 -0.78
CA ASN A 35 0.64 -6.48 -0.16
C ASN A 35 -0.09 -7.81 -0.30
N PRO A 36 0.61 -8.94 -0.39
CA PRO A 36 -0.05 -10.25 -0.42
C PRO A 36 -0.84 -10.52 0.87
N ILE A 37 -1.70 -11.52 0.81
CA ILE A 37 -2.49 -12.02 1.94
C ILE A 37 -1.92 -13.39 2.31
N ILE A 38 -1.21 -13.45 3.43
CA ILE A 38 -0.49 -14.66 3.87
C ILE A 38 -0.81 -14.92 5.34
N GLY A 39 -1.33 -16.12 5.64
CA GLY A 39 -1.62 -16.52 7.01
C GLY A 39 -2.96 -17.23 7.18
N PRO A 40 -3.41 -17.44 8.43
CA PRO A 40 -4.66 -18.13 8.72
C PRO A 40 -5.87 -17.28 8.35
N ALA A 41 -6.88 -17.92 7.78
CA ALA A 41 -8.18 -17.27 7.55
C ALA A 41 -8.85 -16.89 8.89
N TRP A 42 -9.70 -15.86 8.85
CA TRP A 42 -10.32 -15.27 10.04
C TRP A 42 -11.21 -16.25 10.83
N ASP A 43 -12.04 -16.99 10.12
CA ASP A 43 -13.15 -17.73 10.69
C ASP A 43 -13.24 -19.19 10.20
N VAL A 44 -12.24 -19.66 9.48
CA VAL A 44 -12.15 -21.02 8.98
C VAL A 44 -10.96 -21.72 9.56
N PRO A 45 -11.11 -22.56 10.61
CA PRO A 45 -10.01 -23.29 11.19
C PRO A 45 -9.26 -24.15 10.17
N ASN A 46 -7.93 -24.17 10.27
CA ASN A 46 -7.03 -24.91 9.38
C ASN A 46 -7.10 -24.49 7.90
N PHE A 47 -7.65 -23.32 7.61
CA PHE A 47 -7.62 -22.74 6.27
C PHE A 47 -6.56 -21.64 6.22
N TRP A 48 -5.59 -21.81 5.34
CA TRP A 48 -4.45 -20.91 5.20
C TRP A 48 -4.47 -20.24 3.83
N LEU A 49 -4.11 -18.97 3.80
CA LEU A 49 -4.10 -18.12 2.62
C LEU A 49 -2.67 -17.81 2.19
N SER A 50 -2.45 -17.77 0.89
CA SER A 50 -1.25 -17.23 0.26
C SER A 50 -1.66 -16.73 -1.13
N GLU A 51 -2.16 -15.52 -1.18
CA GLU A 51 -2.79 -14.95 -2.38
C GLU A 51 -2.49 -13.46 -2.54
N GLY A 52 -2.96 -12.86 -3.65
CA GLY A 52 -2.76 -11.43 -3.90
C GLY A 52 -1.31 -11.05 -4.19
N HIS A 53 -0.51 -11.99 -4.67
CA HIS A 53 0.89 -11.75 -4.99
C HIS A 53 1.04 -11.02 -6.34
N SER A 54 0.98 -9.69 -6.33
CA SER A 54 1.25 -8.87 -7.53
C SER A 54 2.70 -9.04 -8.04
N PHE A 55 3.64 -9.26 -7.12
CA PHE A 55 5.06 -9.56 -7.40
C PHE A 55 5.40 -11.01 -6.99
N GLY A 56 4.59 -11.96 -7.46
CA GLY A 56 4.63 -13.36 -7.01
C GLY A 56 6.00 -14.02 -7.14
N ILE A 57 6.68 -13.89 -8.27
CA ILE A 57 7.99 -14.52 -8.48
C ILE A 57 9.02 -13.99 -7.47
N THR A 58 9.02 -12.70 -7.21
CA THR A 58 9.95 -12.07 -6.26
C THR A 58 9.66 -12.49 -4.81
N ALA A 59 8.39 -12.61 -4.44
CA ALA A 59 7.98 -12.86 -3.06
C ALA A 59 7.82 -14.35 -2.71
N ALA A 60 7.65 -15.24 -3.70
CA ALA A 60 7.21 -16.62 -3.50
C ALA A 60 8.08 -17.43 -2.53
N GLY A 61 9.41 -17.30 -2.63
CA GLY A 61 10.33 -18.03 -1.76
C GLY A 61 10.17 -17.67 -0.29
N GLY A 62 10.19 -16.39 0.03
CA GLY A 62 10.02 -15.90 1.40
C GLY A 62 8.61 -16.13 1.94
N ALA A 63 7.60 -15.88 1.11
CA ALA A 63 6.20 -16.08 1.48
C ALA A 63 5.91 -17.56 1.83
N GLY A 64 6.37 -18.48 0.97
CA GLY A 64 6.19 -19.92 1.18
C GLY A 64 6.93 -20.41 2.43
N TRP A 65 8.15 -19.96 2.64
CA TRP A 65 8.93 -20.31 3.82
C TRP A 65 8.23 -19.84 5.11
N GLN A 66 7.91 -18.56 5.20
CA GLN A 66 7.30 -18.01 6.41
C GLN A 66 5.90 -18.60 6.69
N LEU A 67 5.13 -18.88 5.65
CA LEU A 67 3.84 -19.56 5.81
C LEU A 67 4.02 -21.00 6.31
N ALA A 68 5.00 -21.73 5.80
CA ALA A 68 5.29 -23.10 6.24
C ALA A 68 5.71 -23.14 7.72
N GLU A 69 6.61 -22.26 8.14
CA GLU A 69 7.00 -22.12 9.55
C GLU A 69 5.80 -21.79 10.43
N TRP A 70 4.97 -20.84 10.01
CA TRP A 70 3.78 -20.47 10.76
C TRP A 70 2.78 -21.62 10.93
N ILE A 71 2.60 -22.44 9.89
CA ILE A 71 1.73 -23.63 9.96
C ILE A 71 2.29 -24.67 10.94
N VAL A 72 3.60 -24.90 10.94
CA VAL A 72 4.25 -25.93 11.74
C VAL A 72 4.41 -25.50 13.19
N GLU A 73 4.87 -24.28 13.41
CA GLU A 73 5.22 -23.77 14.75
C GLU A 73 4.02 -23.09 15.46
N GLY A 74 2.94 -22.77 14.71
CA GLY A 74 1.75 -22.08 15.22
C GLY A 74 1.87 -20.57 15.28
N GLU A 75 3.06 -20.02 15.07
CA GLU A 75 3.33 -18.58 15.00
C GLU A 75 4.42 -18.28 13.96
N PRO A 76 4.42 -17.08 13.35
CA PRO A 76 5.47 -16.72 12.40
C PRO A 76 6.76 -16.34 13.14
N THR A 77 7.90 -16.62 12.52
CA THR A 77 9.22 -16.28 13.07
C THR A 77 9.64 -14.83 12.85
N ILE A 78 8.90 -14.10 12.01
CA ILE A 78 9.08 -12.67 11.76
C ILE A 78 7.75 -11.94 11.86
N ASP A 79 7.76 -10.61 11.90
CA ASP A 79 6.54 -9.80 11.84
C ASP A 79 5.83 -9.96 10.49
N MET A 80 4.70 -10.65 10.50
CA MET A 80 3.83 -10.87 9.34
C MET A 80 2.59 -9.96 9.31
N LEU A 81 2.46 -9.01 10.23
CA LEU A 81 1.27 -8.16 10.36
C LEU A 81 0.90 -7.43 9.06
N GLY A 82 1.90 -7.01 8.29
CA GLY A 82 1.70 -6.33 7.01
C GLY A 82 1.10 -7.19 5.90
N VAL A 83 1.09 -8.52 6.07
CA VAL A 83 0.54 -9.48 5.09
C VAL A 83 -0.53 -10.40 5.69
N ASP A 84 -0.70 -10.40 7.01
CA ASP A 84 -1.70 -11.20 7.74
C ASP A 84 -3.12 -10.85 7.26
N PRO A 85 -3.96 -11.83 6.86
CA PRO A 85 -5.35 -11.58 6.45
C PRO A 85 -6.17 -10.87 7.53
N ARG A 86 -5.82 -11.05 8.80
CA ARG A 86 -6.51 -10.43 9.95
C ARG A 86 -6.30 -8.91 10.05
N ARG A 87 -5.43 -8.33 9.20
CA ARG A 87 -5.35 -6.87 9.05
C ARG A 87 -6.59 -6.25 8.42
N TYR A 88 -7.38 -7.06 7.71
CA TYR A 88 -8.69 -6.70 7.20
C TYR A 88 -9.78 -7.22 8.14
N GLY A 89 -10.58 -6.35 8.70
CA GLY A 89 -11.73 -6.70 9.52
C GLY A 89 -13.04 -6.31 8.84
N SER A 90 -14.12 -6.24 9.61
CA SER A 90 -15.45 -5.85 9.12
C SER A 90 -15.54 -4.45 8.50
N TYR A 91 -14.52 -3.62 8.70
CA TYR A 91 -14.42 -2.31 8.05
C TYR A 91 -14.11 -2.39 6.56
N ALA A 92 -13.55 -3.50 6.09
CA ALA A 92 -13.18 -3.73 4.69
C ALA A 92 -14.43 -4.11 3.88
N THR A 93 -15.35 -3.16 3.74
CA THR A 93 -16.56 -3.29 2.93
C THR A 93 -16.24 -3.33 1.44
N GLU A 94 -17.17 -3.78 0.61
CA GLU A 94 -17.01 -3.82 -0.85
C GLU A 94 -16.60 -2.43 -1.42
N SER A 95 -17.25 -1.37 -0.97
CA SER A 95 -16.94 -0.01 -1.41
C SER A 95 -15.53 0.43 -1.01
N TYR A 96 -15.10 0.08 0.21
CA TYR A 96 -13.73 0.33 0.67
C TYR A 96 -12.70 -0.44 -0.17
N LEU A 97 -12.94 -1.75 -0.37
CA LEU A 97 -12.05 -2.60 -1.15
C LEU A 97 -11.89 -2.09 -2.58
N LYS A 98 -13.01 -1.72 -3.22
CA LYS A 98 -12.99 -1.17 -4.58
C LYS A 98 -12.14 0.10 -4.65
N ALA A 99 -12.45 1.10 -3.83
CA ALA A 99 -11.75 2.39 -3.87
C ALA A 99 -10.26 2.25 -3.55
N LYS A 100 -9.91 1.43 -2.55
CA LYS A 100 -8.51 1.18 -2.18
C LYS A 100 -7.75 0.38 -3.23
N ASN A 101 -8.36 -0.63 -3.85
CA ASN A 101 -7.72 -1.40 -4.91
C ASN A 101 -7.44 -0.54 -6.15
N GLU A 102 -8.40 0.30 -6.55
CA GLU A 102 -8.22 1.23 -7.66
C GLU A 102 -7.04 2.17 -7.39
N GLU A 103 -7.03 2.85 -6.25
CA GLU A 103 -5.95 3.75 -5.85
C GLU A 103 -4.60 3.04 -5.72
N ALA A 104 -4.57 1.86 -5.09
CA ALA A 104 -3.35 1.10 -4.88
C ALA A 104 -2.73 0.63 -6.20
N TYR A 105 -3.56 0.17 -7.14
CA TYR A 105 -3.09 -0.26 -8.45
C TYR A 105 -2.65 0.90 -9.35
N GLU A 106 -3.40 1.99 -9.35
CA GLU A 106 -3.08 3.19 -10.12
C GLU A 106 -1.72 3.77 -9.72
N ASN A 107 -1.39 3.70 -8.43
CA ASN A 107 -0.19 4.28 -7.87
C ASN A 107 0.95 3.28 -7.61
N VAL A 108 0.84 2.04 -8.08
CA VAL A 108 1.84 1.00 -7.78
C VAL A 108 3.26 1.33 -8.25
N PHE A 109 3.39 2.07 -9.35
CA PHE A 109 4.68 2.50 -9.92
C PHE A 109 4.96 4.00 -9.77
N VAL A 110 4.11 4.71 -9.04
CA VAL A 110 4.32 6.12 -8.74
C VAL A 110 5.31 6.24 -7.59
N ILE A 111 6.31 7.10 -7.76
CA ILE A 111 7.26 7.42 -6.68
C ILE A 111 6.53 8.33 -5.70
N HIS A 112 6.38 7.87 -4.46
CA HIS A 112 5.77 8.64 -3.38
C HIS A 112 6.81 9.49 -2.66
N TYR A 113 6.37 10.65 -2.21
CA TYR A 113 7.16 11.44 -1.26
C TYR A 113 7.14 10.77 0.13
N PRO A 114 8.18 10.98 0.96
CA PRO A 114 8.14 10.56 2.34
C PRO A 114 6.87 11.09 3.04
N ASP A 115 6.22 10.23 3.82
CA ASP A 115 4.99 10.53 4.56
C ASP A 115 3.76 10.92 3.70
N GLU A 116 3.82 10.72 2.39
CA GLU A 116 2.67 10.84 1.52
C GLU A 116 1.67 9.71 1.81
N GLU A 117 0.44 10.08 2.10
CA GLU A 117 -0.63 9.14 2.45
C GLU A 117 -1.69 9.05 1.36
N ARG A 118 -2.16 7.85 1.12
CA ARG A 118 -3.23 7.61 0.15
C ARG A 118 -4.57 8.11 0.67
N GLY A 119 -5.36 8.74 -0.19
CA GLY A 119 -6.59 9.44 0.16
C GLY A 119 -7.87 8.65 0.01
N ALA A 120 -7.91 7.59 -0.82
CA ALA A 120 -9.15 6.89 -1.13
C ALA A 120 -9.80 6.26 0.11
N ALA A 121 -11.13 6.31 0.15
CA ALA A 121 -11.96 5.77 1.24
C ALA A 121 -11.59 6.27 2.64
N ARG A 122 -11.24 7.55 2.77
CA ARG A 122 -10.89 8.22 4.04
C ARG A 122 -11.80 9.41 4.34
N PRO A 123 -12.06 9.74 5.64
CA PRO A 123 -11.76 8.92 6.81
C PRO A 123 -12.70 7.72 6.92
N LEU A 124 -12.23 6.57 7.44
CA LEU A 124 -13.08 5.39 7.61
C LEU A 124 -13.37 5.09 9.08
N ARG A 125 -12.32 5.01 9.91
CA ARG A 125 -12.42 4.79 11.36
C ARG A 125 -11.64 5.89 12.06
N THR A 126 -12.31 6.56 13.01
CA THR A 126 -11.72 7.67 13.75
C THR A 126 -11.76 7.40 15.26
N ALA A 127 -10.70 7.79 15.95
CA ALA A 127 -10.67 7.76 17.42
C ALA A 127 -11.54 8.91 18.00
N PRO A 128 -11.99 8.83 19.25
CA PRO A 128 -12.78 9.90 19.87
C PRO A 128 -12.11 11.28 19.90
N CYS A 129 -10.78 11.31 19.82
CA CYS A 129 -10.00 12.55 19.79
C CYS A 129 -9.72 13.09 18.37
N TYR A 130 -10.24 12.45 17.34
CA TYR A 130 -9.93 12.77 15.93
C TYR A 130 -10.19 14.25 15.60
N ASP A 131 -11.40 14.74 15.87
CA ASP A 131 -11.77 16.12 15.54
C ASP A 131 -10.90 17.12 16.30
N ARG A 132 -10.64 16.87 17.58
CA ARG A 132 -9.75 17.72 18.37
C ARG A 132 -8.33 17.76 17.85
N LEU A 133 -7.79 16.62 17.40
CA LEU A 133 -6.47 16.58 16.79
C LEU A 133 -6.45 17.30 15.44
N LYS A 134 -7.51 17.16 14.65
CA LYS A 134 -7.68 17.87 13.39
C LYS A 134 -7.69 19.39 13.59
N ASP A 135 -8.42 19.88 14.60
CA ASP A 135 -8.46 21.29 14.94
C ASP A 135 -7.10 21.85 15.40
N LEU A 136 -6.24 20.98 15.93
CA LEU A 136 -4.85 21.29 16.28
C LEU A 136 -3.87 21.22 15.12
N GLY A 137 -4.37 21.00 13.89
CA GLY A 137 -3.53 20.92 12.69
C GLY A 137 -2.93 19.55 12.42
N ALA A 138 -3.46 18.47 13.02
CA ALA A 138 -2.97 17.13 12.75
C ALA A 138 -3.15 16.73 11.28
N VAL A 139 -2.08 16.21 10.70
CA VAL A 139 -2.07 15.53 9.40
C VAL A 139 -2.14 14.04 9.65
N PHE A 140 -3.13 13.39 9.06
CA PHE A 140 -3.45 12.01 9.37
C PHE A 140 -2.93 11.05 8.30
N GLY A 141 -2.42 9.90 8.76
CA GLY A 141 -2.26 8.68 7.97
C GLY A 141 -3.28 7.64 8.35
N GLN A 142 -3.41 6.60 7.53
CA GLN A 142 -4.35 5.51 7.79
C GLN A 142 -3.60 4.19 8.03
N LYS A 143 -3.97 3.48 9.11
CA LYS A 143 -3.48 2.12 9.37
C LYS A 143 -4.65 1.21 9.77
N PHE A 144 -4.87 0.13 9.00
CA PHE A 144 -5.99 -0.80 9.22
C PHE A 144 -7.36 -0.12 9.34
N GLY A 145 -7.58 0.85 8.46
CA GLY A 145 -8.80 1.65 8.45
C GLY A 145 -8.87 2.77 9.51
N TRP A 146 -7.95 2.82 10.46
CA TRP A 146 -7.91 3.86 11.49
C TRP A 146 -7.11 5.07 11.06
N GLU A 147 -7.69 6.25 11.26
CA GLU A 147 -6.97 7.52 11.14
C GLU A 147 -6.02 7.70 12.33
N ARG A 148 -4.76 8.04 12.04
CA ARG A 148 -3.70 8.31 13.01
C ARG A 148 -3.07 9.65 12.70
N ALA A 149 -2.90 10.52 13.69
CA ALA A 149 -2.11 11.72 13.54
C ALA A 149 -0.62 11.32 13.34
N ASN A 150 -0.08 11.63 12.19
CA ASN A 150 1.34 11.39 11.89
C ASN A 150 2.19 12.56 12.37
N TRP A 151 1.74 13.78 12.14
CA TRP A 151 2.41 15.01 12.55
C TRP A 151 1.40 16.16 12.65
N PHE A 152 1.84 17.31 13.14
CA PHE A 152 1.01 18.51 13.26
C PHE A 152 1.60 19.61 12.40
N ALA A 153 0.83 20.12 11.44
CA ALA A 153 1.20 21.24 10.61
C ALA A 153 1.14 22.54 11.41
N PRO A 154 2.21 23.35 11.43
CA PRO A 154 2.14 24.70 12.01
C PRO A 154 1.08 25.55 11.32
N GLU A 155 0.49 26.50 12.02
CA GLU A 155 -0.51 27.41 11.47
C GLU A 155 0.02 28.13 10.22
N GLY A 156 -0.77 28.12 9.14
CA GLY A 156 -0.39 28.69 7.86
C GLY A 156 0.52 27.83 6.99
N THR A 157 0.87 26.63 7.42
CA THR A 157 1.67 25.68 6.64
C THR A 157 0.76 24.73 5.85
N PRO A 158 1.09 24.39 4.59
CA PRO A 158 0.35 23.36 3.85
C PRO A 158 0.39 22.02 4.59
N GLN A 159 -0.74 21.32 4.61
CA GLN A 159 -0.83 19.97 5.20
C GLN A 159 -0.19 18.88 4.32
N GLU A 160 0.27 19.24 3.12
CA GLU A 160 0.98 18.37 2.21
C GLU A 160 2.48 18.63 2.34
N LEU A 161 3.25 17.58 2.57
CA LEU A 161 4.71 17.65 2.53
C LEU A 161 5.14 17.76 1.06
N SER A 162 5.76 18.88 0.71
CA SER A 162 6.42 19.04 -0.59
C SER A 162 7.93 18.91 -0.46
N LEU A 163 8.63 18.71 -1.57
CA LEU A 163 10.10 18.63 -1.60
C LEU A 163 10.79 19.81 -0.92
N ILE A 164 10.20 21.00 -0.94
CA ILE A 164 10.76 22.18 -0.27
C ILE A 164 10.72 22.07 1.26
N HIS A 165 9.82 21.29 1.81
CA HIS A 165 9.73 21.04 3.26
C HIS A 165 10.72 19.95 3.73
N ILE A 166 11.18 19.09 2.81
CA ILE A 166 12.16 18.04 3.10
C ILE A 166 13.60 18.58 3.02
N SER A 167 13.85 19.56 2.15
CA SER A 167 15.18 20.12 1.92
C SER A 167 15.60 21.19 2.93
N GLU A 168 14.67 21.77 3.68
CA GLU A 168 14.97 22.70 4.77
C GLU A 168 14.67 22.04 6.12
N PRO A 169 15.70 21.56 6.85
CA PRO A 169 15.48 21.16 8.24
C PRO A 169 15.05 22.42 9.00
N THR A 170 13.76 22.50 9.32
CA THR A 170 13.24 23.52 10.23
C THR A 170 14.04 23.42 11.52
N ARG A 171 14.92 24.39 11.74
CA ARG A 171 15.53 24.61 13.06
C ARG A 171 14.35 24.91 13.99
N GLN A 172 13.95 23.91 14.76
CA GLN A 172 13.13 24.21 15.93
C GLN A 172 13.95 25.10 16.84
N PRO A 173 13.48 26.28 17.20
CA PRO A 173 14.12 27.03 18.25
C PRO A 173 14.03 26.21 19.55
N CYS A 174 15.17 25.98 20.17
CA CYS A 174 15.29 25.38 21.51
C CYS A 174 14.58 26.23 22.55
#